data_8c9099ce933de978be08475f65bce08b
#
_entry.id   8c9099ce933de978be08475f65bce08b
#
_cell.length_a   1.000
_cell.length_b   1.000
_cell.length_c   1.000
_cell.angle_alpha   90.00
_cell.angle_beta   90.00
_cell.angle_gamma   90.00
#
_symmetry.space_group_name_H-M   'P 1'
#
loop_
_entity.id
_entity.type
_entity.pdbx_description
1 polymer ?
#
loop_
_entity_poly.entity_id
_entity_poly.type
_entity_poly.pdbx_seq_one_letter_code
_entity_poly.pdbx_strand_id
1 'polypeptide(L)'
;MDGDTIMTAQMINYSDARKLMQPGDVIAFGGSSAFSQIIKLVTFSEVSHVGVILKTHIADTNSGLFFNQIIESTGKNGVSISRFSQQLADYDGDVWWLPLSERIRQSDFDVSAFFDFLYHQADKNIKYDLTQALKSAMDTFEKLPWGANNSAYNTEDFSKFFCSELVAAGLEKSKAVGTVNASEVTPIDLCRWKIYQGEYYLLKGDADKKISRFNSTSPSKWNV
;
A
#
# COMPACT_ATOMS: atom_id res chain seq x y z
N MET A 1 -28.82 12.60 -8.32
CA MET A 1 -27.92 13.40 -7.48
C MET A 1 -27.37 12.43 -6.45
N ASP A 2 -26.30 11.72 -6.83
CA ASP A 2 -25.63 10.80 -5.90
C ASP A 2 -24.77 11.66 -4.99
N GLY A 3 -25.26 11.82 -3.75
CA GLY A 3 -24.52 12.50 -2.70
C GLY A 3 -23.22 11.72 -2.48
N ASP A 4 -22.07 12.29 -2.83
CA ASP A 4 -20.77 11.81 -2.40
C ASP A 4 -20.78 11.72 -0.88
N THR A 5 -21.04 10.53 -0.35
CA THR A 5 -20.86 10.27 1.07
C THR A 5 -19.37 10.47 1.34
N ILE A 6 -19.00 11.59 1.90
CA ILE A 6 -17.62 11.89 2.30
C ILE A 6 -17.27 10.90 3.41
N MET A 7 -16.65 9.81 3.03
CA MET A 7 -16.11 8.85 3.99
C MET A 7 -14.97 9.52 4.76
N THR A 8 -15.13 9.59 6.07
CA THR A 8 -14.13 10.14 6.97
C THR A 8 -13.29 9.03 7.57
N ALA A 9 -11.99 9.23 7.66
CA ALA A 9 -11.13 8.34 8.43
C ALA A 9 -11.56 8.35 9.89
N GLN A 10 -11.76 7.17 10.46
CA GLN A 10 -11.97 7.03 11.90
C GLN A 10 -10.61 6.87 12.58
N MET A 11 -10.36 7.60 13.66
CA MET A 11 -9.16 7.39 14.46
C MET A 11 -9.30 6.13 15.31
N ILE A 12 -8.30 5.26 15.28
CA ILE A 12 -8.24 4.06 16.12
C ILE A 12 -6.82 3.85 16.65
N ASN A 13 -6.70 3.47 17.91
CA ASN A 13 -5.42 3.08 18.49
C ASN A 13 -4.93 1.75 17.89
N TYR A 14 -3.65 1.65 17.59
CA TYR A 14 -3.09 0.41 17.05
C TYR A 14 -3.31 -0.80 17.95
N SER A 15 -3.29 -0.64 19.27
CA SER A 15 -3.58 -1.73 20.21
C SER A 15 -4.95 -2.40 20.01
N ASP A 16 -5.92 -1.64 19.50
CA ASP A 16 -7.26 -2.15 19.21
C ASP A 16 -7.35 -2.60 17.74
N ALA A 17 -6.84 -1.80 16.81
CA ALA A 17 -6.81 -2.14 15.39
C ALA A 17 -6.10 -3.47 15.12
N ARG A 18 -4.96 -3.75 15.77
CA ARG A 18 -4.17 -4.98 15.55
C ARG A 18 -4.93 -6.28 15.80
N LYS A 19 -5.96 -6.23 16.64
CA LYS A 19 -6.81 -7.40 16.95
C LYS A 19 -7.81 -7.70 15.83
N LEU A 20 -8.13 -6.70 15.04
CA LEU A 20 -9.11 -6.74 13.96
C LEU A 20 -8.48 -6.92 12.59
N MET A 21 -7.20 -6.56 12.45
CA MET A 21 -6.45 -6.68 11.20
C MET A 21 -6.38 -8.13 10.73
N GLN A 22 -6.47 -8.31 9.42
CA GLN A 22 -6.41 -9.61 8.76
C GLN A 22 -5.43 -9.58 7.57
N PRO A 23 -4.90 -10.75 7.13
CA PRO A 23 -4.09 -10.82 5.92
C PRO A 23 -4.81 -10.21 4.72
N GLY A 24 -4.09 -9.45 3.90
CA GLY A 24 -4.66 -8.73 2.75
C GLY A 24 -5.15 -7.32 3.07
N ASP A 25 -5.28 -6.91 4.33
CA ASP A 25 -5.56 -5.52 4.66
C ASP A 25 -4.41 -4.62 4.20
N VAL A 26 -4.75 -3.54 3.51
CA VAL A 26 -3.76 -2.61 2.98
C VAL A 26 -3.45 -1.53 4.01
N ILE A 27 -2.18 -1.19 4.11
CA ILE A 27 -1.70 -0.06 4.90
C ILE A 27 -1.21 1.01 3.93
N ALA A 28 -1.80 2.19 4.02
CA ALA A 28 -1.41 3.35 3.23
C ALA A 28 -0.57 4.31 4.08
N PHE A 29 0.42 4.93 3.47
CA PHE A 29 1.36 5.82 4.14
C PHE A 29 1.44 7.17 3.42
N GLY A 30 1.43 8.25 4.21
CA GLY A 30 1.57 9.63 3.75
C GLY A 30 2.82 10.28 4.31
N GLY A 31 4.01 9.89 3.81
CA GLY A 31 5.29 10.35 4.33
C GLY A 31 5.53 11.85 4.23
N SER A 32 6.45 12.35 5.04
CA SER A 32 6.89 13.76 5.08
C SER A 32 8.13 14.02 4.22
N SER A 33 8.84 12.98 3.72
CA SER A 33 10.05 13.13 2.91
C SER A 33 9.81 13.95 1.63
N ALA A 34 10.84 14.61 1.12
CA ALA A 34 10.75 15.42 -0.10
C ALA A 34 10.17 14.63 -1.29
N PHE A 35 10.54 13.36 -1.42
CA PHE A 35 10.02 12.50 -2.48
C PHE A 35 8.54 12.11 -2.23
N SER A 36 8.15 11.82 -0.99
CA SER A 36 6.74 11.60 -0.67
C SER A 36 5.88 12.81 -1.06
N GLN A 37 6.40 14.02 -0.87
CA GLN A 37 5.72 15.24 -1.30
C GLN A 37 5.58 15.33 -2.82
N ILE A 38 6.60 14.91 -3.58
CA ILE A 38 6.53 14.88 -5.06
C ILE A 38 5.47 13.88 -5.52
N ILE A 39 5.44 12.66 -4.96
CA ILE A 39 4.38 11.67 -5.30
C ILE A 39 3.01 12.23 -4.98
N LYS A 40 2.82 12.80 -3.80
CA LYS A 40 1.56 13.42 -3.41
C LYS A 40 1.13 14.52 -4.39
N LEU A 41 2.08 15.37 -4.81
CA LEU A 41 1.81 16.45 -5.75
C LEU A 41 1.42 15.91 -7.13
N VAL A 42 2.13 14.92 -7.67
CA VAL A 42 1.88 14.35 -9.00
C VAL A 42 0.58 13.54 -9.04
N THR A 43 0.28 12.81 -7.95
CA THR A 43 -0.93 11.99 -7.86
C THR A 43 -2.14 12.74 -7.30
N PHE A 44 -1.96 14.01 -6.90
CA PHE A 44 -2.97 14.82 -6.20
C PHE A 44 -3.58 14.03 -5.02
N SER A 45 -2.72 13.41 -4.22
CA SER A 45 -3.10 12.50 -3.14
C SER A 45 -2.24 12.66 -1.90
N GLU A 46 -2.81 12.36 -0.74
CA GLU A 46 -2.07 12.28 0.53
C GLU A 46 -1.27 10.96 0.67
N VAL A 47 -1.54 9.96 -0.17
CA VAL A 47 -0.86 8.66 -0.12
C VAL A 47 0.36 8.66 -1.02
N SER A 48 1.50 8.25 -0.47
CA SER A 48 2.78 8.15 -1.20
C SER A 48 3.38 6.74 -1.22
N HIS A 49 2.89 5.83 -0.37
CA HIS A 49 3.41 4.47 -0.24
C HIS A 49 2.32 3.53 0.28
N VAL A 50 2.43 2.24 0.00
CA VAL A 50 1.55 1.19 0.51
C VAL A 50 2.32 -0.07 0.90
N GLY A 51 1.79 -0.77 1.89
CA GLY A 51 2.17 -2.14 2.22
C GLY A 51 0.90 -2.96 2.47
N VAL A 52 1.05 -4.23 2.75
CA VAL A 52 -0.09 -5.11 3.04
C VAL A 52 0.19 -5.99 4.25
N ILE A 53 -0.83 -6.20 5.08
CA ILE A 53 -0.74 -7.13 6.21
C ILE A 53 -0.58 -8.55 5.66
N LEU A 54 0.56 -9.15 5.96
CA LEU A 54 0.93 -10.48 5.46
C LEU A 54 0.41 -11.59 6.37
N LYS A 55 0.64 -11.45 7.67
CA LYS A 55 0.27 -12.42 8.68
C LYS A 55 -0.10 -11.74 9.99
N THR A 56 -1.08 -12.29 10.70
CA THR A 56 -1.58 -11.72 11.94
C THR A 56 -1.47 -12.69 13.09
N HIS A 57 -1.61 -12.17 14.31
CA HIS A 57 -1.66 -12.95 15.56
C HIS A 57 -0.44 -13.86 15.76
N ILE A 58 0.74 -13.42 15.33
CA ILE A 58 2.00 -14.17 15.53
C ILE A 58 2.40 -14.02 17.00
N ALA A 59 2.54 -15.15 17.70
CA ALA A 59 2.93 -15.16 19.12
C ALA A 59 4.29 -14.46 19.31
N ASP A 60 4.34 -13.53 20.24
CA ASP A 60 5.58 -12.92 20.71
C ASP A 60 5.96 -13.54 22.03
N THR A 61 6.91 -14.46 22.00
CA THR A 61 7.38 -15.22 23.17
C THR A 61 8.01 -14.32 24.24
N ASN A 62 8.48 -13.14 23.90
CA ASN A 62 9.13 -12.23 24.83
C ASN A 62 8.13 -11.39 25.64
N SER A 63 7.01 -11.01 25.03
CA SER A 63 6.01 -10.15 25.67
C SER A 63 4.75 -10.90 26.12
N GLY A 64 4.56 -12.14 25.69
CA GLY A 64 3.32 -12.90 25.89
C GLY A 64 2.13 -12.37 25.09
N LEU A 65 2.39 -11.41 24.18
CA LEU A 65 1.40 -10.80 23.30
C LEU A 65 1.51 -11.39 21.88
N PHE A 66 0.85 -10.80 20.93
CA PHE A 66 1.01 -11.11 19.51
C PHE A 66 1.37 -9.86 18.71
N PHE A 67 1.92 -10.06 17.51
CA PHE A 67 2.17 -8.99 16.54
C PHE A 67 1.65 -9.38 15.17
N ASN A 68 1.47 -8.36 14.32
CA ASN A 68 1.15 -8.52 12.91
C ASN A 68 2.38 -8.19 12.07
N GLN A 69 2.53 -8.90 10.96
CA GLN A 69 3.56 -8.64 9.95
C GLN A 69 2.97 -7.86 8.79
N ILE A 70 3.73 -6.89 8.32
CA ILE A 70 3.52 -6.19 7.06
C ILE A 70 4.61 -6.60 6.08
N ILE A 71 4.24 -6.67 4.81
CA ILE A 71 5.19 -6.76 3.69
C ILE A 71 5.04 -5.53 2.81
N GLU A 72 6.16 -5.00 2.38
CA GLU A 72 6.25 -3.82 1.53
C GLU A 72 7.50 -3.90 0.65
N SER A 73 7.53 -3.09 -0.40
CA SER A 73 8.72 -2.88 -1.23
C SER A 73 9.23 -1.45 -1.03
N THR A 74 10.47 -1.32 -0.58
CA THR A 74 11.13 -0.02 -0.37
C THR A 74 12.43 0.07 -1.15
N GLY A 75 12.89 1.29 -1.48
CA GLY A 75 14.14 1.50 -2.20
C GLY A 75 15.38 1.01 -1.50
N LYS A 76 15.36 1.11 -0.20
CA LYS A 76 16.51 0.75 0.63
C LYS A 76 16.65 -0.76 0.78
N ASN A 77 15.55 -1.45 1.02
CA ASN A 77 15.56 -2.86 1.44
C ASN A 77 14.95 -3.81 0.39
N GLY A 78 14.41 -3.29 -0.74
CA GLY A 78 13.61 -4.10 -1.65
C GLY A 78 12.33 -4.60 -0.97
N VAL A 79 11.90 -5.82 -1.32
CA VAL A 79 10.77 -6.47 -0.66
C VAL A 79 11.20 -6.99 0.71
N SER A 80 10.51 -6.56 1.74
CA SER A 80 10.84 -6.90 3.13
C SER A 80 9.61 -7.14 3.98
N ILE A 81 9.76 -8.05 4.95
CA ILE A 81 8.73 -8.36 5.96
C ILE A 81 9.21 -7.81 7.30
N SER A 82 8.35 -7.04 7.95
CA SER A 82 8.66 -6.45 9.26
C SER A 82 7.49 -6.58 10.25
N ARG A 83 7.76 -6.29 11.53
CA ARG A 83 6.70 -6.11 12.53
C ARG A 83 5.99 -4.78 12.25
N PHE A 84 4.69 -4.82 12.01
CA PHE A 84 3.94 -3.60 11.71
C PHE A 84 3.97 -2.59 12.87
N SER A 85 3.96 -3.06 14.12
CA SER A 85 4.08 -2.16 15.28
C SER A 85 5.37 -1.35 15.29
N GLN A 86 6.49 -1.95 14.89
CA GLN A 86 7.78 -1.26 14.81
C GLN A 86 7.76 -0.23 13.68
N GLN A 87 7.31 -0.64 12.52
CA GLN A 87 7.20 0.27 11.38
C GLN A 87 6.28 1.46 11.66
N LEU A 88 5.13 1.23 12.30
CA LEU A 88 4.21 2.29 12.68
C LEU A 88 4.86 3.29 13.67
N ALA A 89 5.64 2.78 14.63
CA ALA A 89 6.34 3.62 15.60
C ALA A 89 7.38 4.51 14.91
N ASP A 90 8.19 3.93 14.01
CA ASP A 90 9.31 4.59 13.36
C ASP A 90 8.90 5.49 12.18
N TYR A 91 7.69 5.31 11.63
CA TYR A 91 7.26 6.05 10.46
C TYR A 91 6.99 7.53 10.77
N ASP A 92 7.55 8.42 9.95
CA ASP A 92 7.29 9.86 10.01
C ASP A 92 6.25 10.25 8.96
N GLY A 93 5.01 10.48 9.41
CA GLY A 93 3.88 10.82 8.57
C GLY A 93 2.58 10.12 8.95
N ASP A 94 1.62 10.19 8.03
CA ASP A 94 0.29 9.64 8.23
C ASP A 94 0.26 8.15 7.86
N VAL A 95 -0.49 7.35 8.63
CA VAL A 95 -0.65 5.92 8.39
C VAL A 95 -2.11 5.54 8.52
N TRP A 96 -2.67 4.97 7.46
CA TRP A 96 -4.05 4.51 7.40
C TRP A 96 -4.13 2.99 7.23
N TRP A 97 -5.09 2.38 7.88
CA TRP A 97 -5.47 0.98 7.71
C TRP A 97 -6.75 0.89 6.88
N LEU A 98 -6.70 0.13 5.80
CA LEU A 98 -7.76 -0.10 4.83
C LEU A 98 -8.17 -1.58 4.88
N PRO A 99 -9.16 -1.96 5.68
CA PRO A 99 -9.58 -3.35 5.78
C PRO A 99 -10.27 -3.83 4.50
N LEU A 100 -9.92 -5.03 4.03
CA LEU A 100 -10.63 -5.68 2.93
C LEU A 100 -12.09 -5.95 3.34
N SER A 101 -13.02 -5.82 2.39
CA SER A 101 -14.42 -6.09 2.64
C SER A 101 -14.68 -7.57 2.89
N GLU A 102 -15.68 -7.86 3.73
CA GLU A 102 -16.13 -9.23 3.98
C GLU A 102 -16.57 -9.92 2.69
N ARG A 103 -17.13 -9.19 1.73
CA ARG A 103 -17.48 -9.71 0.41
C ARG A 103 -16.27 -10.33 -0.31
N ILE A 104 -15.12 -9.64 -0.28
CA ILE A 104 -13.88 -10.15 -0.89
C ILE A 104 -13.37 -11.36 -0.12
N ARG A 105 -13.39 -11.32 1.22
CA ARG A 105 -12.89 -12.40 2.07
C ARG A 105 -13.68 -13.68 1.97
N GLN A 106 -14.99 -13.57 1.80
CA GLN A 106 -15.91 -14.71 1.73
C GLN A 106 -16.10 -15.25 0.30
N SER A 107 -15.62 -14.55 -0.74
CA SER A 107 -15.69 -15.05 -2.11
C SER A 107 -14.60 -16.10 -2.35
N ASP A 108 -13.52 -15.71 -3.00
CA ASP A 108 -12.46 -16.62 -3.44
C ASP A 108 -11.09 -16.23 -2.89
N PHE A 109 -11.02 -15.39 -1.83
CA PHE A 109 -9.76 -14.91 -1.26
C PHE A 109 -8.91 -16.07 -0.74
N ASP A 110 -7.89 -16.45 -1.52
CA ASP A 110 -6.95 -17.51 -1.21
C ASP A 110 -5.80 -16.97 -0.37
N VAL A 111 -5.91 -17.10 0.96
CA VAL A 111 -4.88 -16.67 1.92
C VAL A 111 -3.55 -17.38 1.70
N SER A 112 -3.58 -18.67 1.30
CA SER A 112 -2.36 -19.45 1.08
C SER A 112 -1.62 -18.95 -0.15
N ALA A 113 -2.31 -18.80 -1.28
CA ALA A 113 -1.73 -18.26 -2.50
C ALA A 113 -1.21 -16.82 -2.30
N PHE A 114 -1.91 -15.99 -1.52
CA PHE A 114 -1.49 -14.66 -1.12
C PHE A 114 -0.15 -14.70 -0.36
N PHE A 115 -0.09 -15.52 0.69
CA PHE A 115 1.08 -15.64 1.54
C PHE A 115 2.28 -16.19 0.75
N ASP A 116 2.10 -17.30 0.04
CA ASP A 116 3.16 -17.99 -0.70
C ASP A 116 3.77 -17.07 -1.77
N PHE A 117 2.93 -16.34 -2.51
CA PHE A 117 3.41 -15.40 -3.50
C PHE A 117 4.26 -14.30 -2.86
N LEU A 118 3.74 -13.60 -1.86
CA LEU A 118 4.42 -12.47 -1.23
C LEU A 118 5.67 -12.89 -0.46
N TYR A 119 5.59 -14.01 0.27
CA TYR A 119 6.74 -14.54 0.98
C TYR A 119 7.88 -14.90 0.02
N HIS A 120 7.55 -15.50 -1.13
CA HIS A 120 8.55 -15.82 -2.14
C HIS A 120 9.22 -14.57 -2.75
N GLN A 121 8.49 -13.44 -2.88
CA GLN A 121 9.10 -12.17 -3.30
C GLN A 121 10.11 -11.66 -2.26
N ALA A 122 9.81 -11.81 -0.98
CA ALA A 122 10.73 -11.41 0.10
C ALA A 122 11.93 -12.36 0.21
N ASP A 123 11.71 -13.69 0.10
CA ASP A 123 12.77 -14.72 0.22
C ASP A 123 13.81 -14.60 -0.90
N LYS A 124 13.39 -14.33 -2.12
CA LYS A 124 14.28 -14.09 -3.25
C LYS A 124 15.13 -12.85 -3.11
N ASN A 125 14.87 -12.03 -2.10
CA ASN A 125 15.49 -10.71 -1.92
C ASN A 125 15.54 -9.95 -3.27
N ILE A 126 14.42 -10.01 -4.00
CA ILE A 126 14.29 -9.40 -5.31
C ILE A 126 14.49 -7.90 -5.10
N LYS A 127 15.73 -7.48 -5.29
CA LYS A 127 16.00 -6.10 -5.67
C LYS A 127 15.40 -5.98 -7.06
N TYR A 128 14.21 -5.46 -7.16
CA TYR A 128 13.63 -5.12 -8.45
C TYR A 128 14.70 -4.41 -9.27
N ASP A 129 14.83 -4.77 -10.56
CA ASP A 129 15.76 -4.07 -11.43
C ASP A 129 15.32 -2.62 -11.57
N LEU A 130 15.77 -1.82 -10.61
CA LEU A 130 15.55 -0.39 -10.49
C LEU A 130 15.80 0.35 -11.81
N THR A 131 16.68 -0.19 -12.65
CA THR A 131 17.10 0.47 -13.89
C THR A 131 16.00 0.44 -14.95
N GLN A 132 15.27 -0.67 -15.07
CA GLN A 132 14.21 -0.81 -16.08
C GLN A 132 12.95 -0.06 -15.66
N ALA A 133 12.62 -0.13 -14.39
CA ALA A 133 11.49 0.58 -13.84
C ALA A 133 11.72 2.09 -13.73
N LEU A 134 12.96 2.49 -13.46
CA LEU A 134 13.39 3.87 -13.54
C LEU A 134 13.13 4.47 -14.93
N LYS A 135 13.46 3.74 -16.00
CA LYS A 135 13.18 4.18 -17.36
C LYS A 135 11.68 4.35 -17.62
N SER A 136 10.85 3.40 -17.21
CA SER A 136 9.39 3.49 -17.40
C SER A 136 8.77 4.65 -16.62
N ALA A 137 9.24 4.89 -15.39
CA ALA A 137 8.78 6.03 -14.59
C ALA A 137 9.28 7.36 -15.19
N MET A 138 10.53 7.44 -15.65
CA MET A 138 11.09 8.62 -16.31
C MET A 138 10.36 8.95 -17.61
N ASP A 139 10.04 7.97 -18.44
CA ASP A 139 9.26 8.17 -19.67
C ASP A 139 7.86 8.74 -19.36
N THR A 140 7.30 8.40 -18.22
CA THR A 140 6.02 8.95 -17.75
C THR A 140 6.19 10.37 -17.21
N PHE A 141 7.30 10.66 -16.53
CA PHE A 141 7.62 11.99 -16.00
C PHE A 141 8.06 12.98 -17.10
N GLU A 142 8.76 12.54 -18.14
CA GLU A 142 9.12 13.38 -19.29
C GLU A 142 7.89 13.89 -20.07
N LYS A 143 6.77 13.20 -19.96
CA LYS A 143 5.49 13.62 -20.55
C LYS A 143 4.72 14.65 -19.70
N LEU A 144 5.20 14.98 -18.50
CA LEU A 144 4.59 16.03 -17.66
C LEU A 144 5.08 17.41 -18.12
N PRO A 145 4.19 18.44 -18.17
CA PRO A 145 4.51 19.77 -18.72
C PRO A 145 5.54 20.59 -17.91
N TRP A 146 6.12 20.02 -16.88
CA TRP A 146 7.03 20.70 -15.95
C TRP A 146 8.47 20.16 -16.03
N GLY A 147 8.91 19.67 -17.16
CA GLY A 147 10.28 19.25 -17.46
C GLY A 147 11.28 19.39 -16.29
N ALA A 148 11.32 18.44 -15.39
CA ALA A 148 12.27 18.48 -14.29
C ALA A 148 13.65 18.01 -14.76
N ASN A 149 14.40 18.92 -15.38
CA ASN A 149 15.84 18.81 -15.54
C ASN A 149 16.49 18.90 -14.15
N ASN A 150 16.56 17.80 -13.41
CA ASN A 150 17.38 17.76 -12.22
C ASN A 150 17.93 16.35 -11.95
N SER A 151 19.24 16.25 -12.13
CA SER A 151 20.13 15.14 -11.74
C SER A 151 20.22 14.86 -10.23
N ALA A 152 19.24 15.27 -9.43
CA ALA A 152 19.20 15.14 -7.99
C ALA A 152 18.28 14.01 -7.49
N TYR A 153 17.70 13.20 -8.39
CA TYR A 153 16.83 12.12 -7.98
C TYR A 153 17.65 10.89 -7.59
N ASN A 154 17.60 10.55 -6.32
CA ASN A 154 18.26 9.39 -5.76
C ASN A 154 17.52 8.12 -6.17
N THR A 155 18.22 7.05 -6.56
CA THR A 155 17.65 5.75 -6.93
C THR A 155 16.75 5.13 -5.84
N GLU A 156 16.90 5.56 -4.58
CA GLU A 156 16.04 5.17 -3.45
C GLU A 156 14.58 5.61 -3.62
N ASP A 157 14.33 6.62 -4.42
CA ASP A 157 13.02 7.26 -4.50
C ASP A 157 12.06 6.57 -5.48
N PHE A 158 12.58 5.92 -6.51
CA PHE A 158 11.74 5.26 -7.54
C PHE A 158 11.17 3.90 -7.13
N SER A 159 11.76 3.25 -6.14
CA SER A 159 11.28 1.97 -5.63
C SER A 159 9.89 2.04 -4.96
N LYS A 160 9.41 3.23 -4.68
CA LYS A 160 8.09 3.45 -4.07
C LYS A 160 6.93 3.18 -5.05
N PHE A 161 7.16 3.21 -6.36
CA PHE A 161 6.17 2.75 -7.33
C PHE A 161 5.96 1.24 -7.26
N PHE A 162 6.98 0.48 -6.88
CA PHE A 162 6.89 -0.98 -6.75
C PHE A 162 6.13 -1.46 -5.52
N CYS A 163 5.89 -0.59 -4.54
CA CYS A 163 5.10 -0.96 -3.38
C CYS A 163 3.67 -1.30 -3.78
N SER A 164 3.04 -0.49 -4.64
CA SER A 164 1.68 -0.76 -5.13
C SER A 164 1.63 -1.93 -6.10
N GLU A 165 2.65 -2.11 -6.96
CA GLU A 165 2.77 -3.28 -7.83
C GLU A 165 2.82 -4.58 -7.01
N LEU A 166 3.67 -4.65 -5.97
CA LEU A 166 3.77 -5.81 -5.09
C LEU A 166 2.42 -6.15 -4.45
N VAL A 167 1.74 -5.14 -3.89
CA VAL A 167 0.44 -5.33 -3.23
C VAL A 167 -0.63 -5.71 -4.23
N ALA A 168 -0.71 -5.05 -5.39
CA ALA A 168 -1.66 -5.36 -6.45
C ALA A 168 -1.51 -6.80 -6.96
N ALA A 169 -0.27 -7.23 -7.22
CA ALA A 169 0.04 -8.60 -7.63
C ALA A 169 -0.33 -9.63 -6.54
N GLY A 170 -0.08 -9.31 -5.27
CA GLY A 170 -0.48 -10.17 -4.15
C GLY A 170 -2.01 -10.33 -4.06
N LEU A 171 -2.76 -9.23 -4.23
CA LEU A 171 -4.21 -9.24 -4.25
C LEU A 171 -4.78 -9.98 -5.47
N GLU A 172 -4.12 -9.92 -6.63
CA GLU A 172 -4.47 -10.73 -7.81
C GLU A 172 -4.25 -12.22 -7.55
N LYS A 173 -3.08 -12.60 -7.03
CA LYS A 173 -2.75 -14.00 -6.72
C LYS A 173 -3.71 -14.61 -5.69
N SER A 174 -4.17 -13.81 -4.75
CA SER A 174 -5.19 -14.23 -3.78
C SER A 174 -6.62 -14.28 -4.35
N LYS A 175 -6.84 -13.88 -5.60
CA LYS A 175 -8.16 -13.70 -6.21
C LYS A 175 -9.03 -12.61 -5.55
N ALA A 176 -8.45 -11.75 -4.71
CA ALA A 176 -9.16 -10.57 -4.17
C ALA A 176 -9.62 -9.64 -5.29
N VAL A 177 -8.86 -9.61 -6.38
CA VAL A 177 -9.16 -8.91 -7.64
C VAL A 177 -8.94 -9.85 -8.83
N GLY A 178 -9.56 -9.53 -9.97
CA GLY A 178 -9.24 -10.20 -11.24
C GLY A 178 -7.86 -9.84 -11.75
N THR A 179 -7.51 -10.30 -12.95
CA THR A 179 -6.22 -9.97 -13.59
C THR A 179 -6.09 -8.47 -13.77
N VAL A 180 -4.95 -7.92 -13.34
CA VAL A 180 -4.65 -6.49 -13.42
C VAL A 180 -3.21 -6.26 -13.90
N ASN A 181 -2.98 -5.18 -14.64
CA ASN A 181 -1.63 -4.71 -14.91
C ASN A 181 -1.07 -4.01 -13.66
N ALA A 182 -0.47 -4.81 -12.76
CA ALA A 182 -0.01 -4.33 -11.47
C ALA A 182 1.03 -3.19 -11.60
N SER A 183 1.83 -3.15 -12.70
CA SER A 183 2.85 -2.14 -12.93
C SER A 183 2.29 -0.73 -13.23
N GLU A 184 1.01 -0.63 -13.56
CA GLU A 184 0.33 0.64 -13.79
C GLU A 184 -0.43 1.16 -12.56
N VAL A 185 -0.44 0.39 -11.48
CA VAL A 185 -1.20 0.72 -10.27
C VAL A 185 -0.36 1.62 -9.35
N THR A 186 -0.81 2.86 -9.15
CA THR A 186 -0.18 3.77 -8.18
C THR A 186 -0.68 3.49 -6.75
N PRO A 187 0.03 3.96 -5.71
CA PRO A 187 -0.43 3.80 -4.32
C PRO A 187 -1.85 4.33 -4.07
N ILE A 188 -2.19 5.49 -4.65
CA ILE A 188 -3.54 6.04 -4.49
C ILE A 188 -4.59 5.27 -5.28
N ASP A 189 -4.25 4.73 -6.46
CA ASP A 189 -5.19 3.91 -7.23
C ASP A 189 -5.58 2.67 -6.45
N LEU A 190 -4.60 2.02 -5.82
CA LEU A 190 -4.85 0.87 -4.95
C LEU A 190 -5.84 1.23 -3.83
N CYS A 191 -5.67 2.38 -3.17
CA CYS A 191 -6.59 2.84 -2.12
C CYS A 191 -7.99 3.16 -2.65
N ARG A 192 -8.13 3.44 -3.94
CA ARG A 192 -9.42 3.72 -4.61
C ARG A 192 -10.16 2.48 -5.06
N TRP A 193 -9.54 1.33 -5.07
CA TRP A 193 -10.19 0.10 -5.51
C TRP A 193 -11.41 -0.25 -4.66
N LYS A 194 -12.51 -0.71 -5.30
CA LYS A 194 -13.75 -1.15 -4.64
C LYS A 194 -13.60 -2.56 -4.04
N ILE A 195 -12.64 -2.72 -3.13
CA ILE A 195 -12.32 -3.98 -2.44
C ILE A 195 -12.35 -3.87 -0.92
N TYR A 196 -12.45 -2.66 -0.38
CA TYR A 196 -12.41 -2.41 1.05
C TYR A 196 -13.79 -2.39 1.70
N GLN A 197 -13.82 -2.38 3.02
CA GLN A 197 -15.00 -2.01 3.80
C GLN A 197 -15.41 -0.56 3.50
N GLY A 198 -16.60 -0.17 3.93
CA GLY A 198 -17.08 1.19 3.73
C GLY A 198 -16.28 2.27 4.48
N GLU A 199 -15.41 1.87 5.40
CA GLU A 199 -14.63 2.75 6.27
C GLU A 199 -13.15 2.39 6.21
N TYR A 200 -12.28 3.36 6.53
CA TYR A 200 -10.85 3.17 6.76
C TYR A 200 -10.43 3.93 8.02
N TYR A 201 -9.29 3.57 8.58
CA TYR A 201 -8.88 4.03 9.89
C TYR A 201 -7.55 4.74 9.85
N LEU A 202 -7.46 5.89 10.55
CA LEU A 202 -6.20 6.57 10.82
C LEU A 202 -5.55 5.96 12.06
N LEU A 203 -4.37 5.39 11.90
CA LEU A 203 -3.56 4.81 12.98
C LEU A 203 -2.56 5.80 13.55
N LYS A 204 -2.09 6.74 12.73
CA LYS A 204 -1.10 7.78 13.08
C LYS A 204 -1.22 8.95 12.13
N GLY A 205 -1.05 10.18 12.62
CA GLY A 205 -0.96 11.39 11.79
C GLY A 205 -2.10 12.35 11.98
N ASP A 206 -2.40 13.12 10.94
CA ASP A 206 -3.35 14.23 10.95
C ASP A 206 -4.76 13.75 10.56
N ALA A 207 -5.72 13.97 11.47
CA ALA A 207 -7.11 13.57 11.28
C ALA A 207 -7.84 14.33 10.13
N ASP A 208 -7.32 15.49 9.74
CA ASP A 208 -7.91 16.28 8.66
C ASP A 208 -7.53 15.74 7.27
N LYS A 209 -6.47 14.93 7.18
CA LYS A 209 -6.04 14.31 5.93
C LYS A 209 -6.88 13.09 5.57
N LYS A 210 -7.29 13.04 4.32
CA LYS A 210 -8.20 12.01 3.80
C LYS A 210 -7.68 11.39 2.52
N ILE A 211 -7.97 10.10 2.37
CA ILE A 211 -7.73 9.39 1.11
C ILE A 211 -8.84 9.78 0.12
N SER A 212 -8.48 10.58 -0.87
CA SER A 212 -9.43 11.09 -1.86
C SER A 212 -10.00 9.96 -2.72
N ARG A 213 -11.32 9.90 -2.88
CA ARG A 213 -12.02 8.88 -3.67
C ARG A 213 -11.75 7.46 -3.19
N PHE A 214 -11.55 7.27 -1.89
CA PHE A 214 -11.41 5.95 -1.29
C PHE A 214 -12.52 5.01 -1.74
N ASN A 215 -12.19 3.75 -2.06
CA ASN A 215 -13.13 2.66 -2.37
C ASN A 215 -14.15 3.00 -3.49
N SER A 216 -13.74 3.79 -4.51
CA SER A 216 -14.64 4.32 -5.53
C SER A 216 -14.45 3.73 -6.95
N THR A 217 -13.34 3.02 -7.21
CA THR A 217 -12.94 2.62 -8.55
C THR A 217 -12.86 1.10 -8.68
N SER A 218 -13.44 0.52 -9.73
CA SER A 218 -13.30 -0.92 -9.99
C SER A 218 -11.85 -1.26 -10.35
N PRO A 219 -11.24 -2.31 -9.77
CA PRO A 219 -9.93 -2.82 -10.19
C PRO A 219 -9.87 -3.20 -11.69
N SER A 220 -11.00 -3.53 -12.29
CA SER A 220 -11.08 -3.88 -13.71
C SER A 220 -10.63 -2.79 -14.68
N LYS A 221 -10.44 -1.57 -14.23
CA LYS A 221 -9.83 -0.50 -15.05
C LYS A 221 -8.38 -0.79 -15.41
N TRP A 222 -7.70 -1.64 -14.65
CA TRP A 222 -6.32 -2.09 -14.90
C TRP A 222 -6.25 -3.50 -15.50
N ASN A 223 -7.37 -4.04 -16.02
CA ASN A 223 -7.34 -5.33 -16.70
C ASN A 223 -6.44 -5.26 -17.95
N VAL A 224 -5.67 -6.34 -18.17
CA VAL A 224 -4.82 -6.54 -19.34
C VAL A 224 -5.68 -6.97 -20.54
#